data_84f17b08b26358b8c9ccd9ce0406f3cb
#
_entry.id   84f17b08b26358b8c9ccd9ce0406f3cb
#
_cell.length_a   1.000
_cell.length_b   1.000
_cell.length_c   1.000
_cell.angle_alpha   90.00
_cell.angle_beta   90.00
_cell.angle_gamma   90.00
#
_symmetry.space_group_name_H-M   'P 1'
#
loop_
_entity.id
_entity.type
_entity.pdbx_description
1 polymer ?
#
loop_
_entity_poly.entity_id
_entity_poly.type
_entity_poly.pdbx_seq_one_letter_code
_entity_poly.pdbx_strand_id
1 'polypeptide(L)'
;MEASSLALKVYLILGFELAVLYGCMFFVVRQCKKAFYANTTFLGISFAEAVNQNRQTDIAIVQSNGTTHFFFFLILFAIFSLWAATAVIIFSTSFIQIVFMTLSAIGYGLVIGFIVMDMDENDGMTGLKLATLTSAAMFIVVAVTGINFANPIFITIVTALILILLFSEFVSMFKKISRGYARKKAIAGIITFSMSLLASISSVNISADQGLNNWDTAISHAFDMYLNIINIILYFLELMGNS
;
A
#
# COMPACT_ATOMS: atom_id res chain seq x y z
N MET A 1 12.75 -25.79 -14.46
CA MET A 1 11.41 -25.47 -15.03
C MET A 1 10.34 -25.20 -13.96
N GLU A 2 10.43 -25.84 -12.78
CA GLU A 2 9.45 -25.66 -11.68
C GLU A 2 9.58 -24.32 -10.94
N ALA A 3 10.79 -23.80 -10.75
CA ALA A 3 11.04 -22.51 -10.11
C ALA A 3 10.35 -21.34 -10.84
N SER A 4 10.38 -21.35 -12.19
CA SER A 4 9.70 -20.33 -12.99
C SER A 4 8.17 -20.36 -12.83
N SER A 5 7.59 -21.50 -12.50
CA SER A 5 6.15 -21.67 -12.34
C SER A 5 5.64 -21.03 -11.02
N LEU A 6 6.35 -21.16 -9.89
CA LEU A 6 5.96 -20.47 -8.64
C LEU A 6 6.05 -18.96 -8.80
N ALA A 7 7.17 -18.45 -9.28
CA ALA A 7 7.36 -17.01 -9.49
C ALA A 7 6.31 -16.44 -10.44
N LEU A 8 5.97 -17.15 -11.51
CA LEU A 8 4.91 -16.73 -12.43
C LEU A 8 3.57 -16.60 -11.73
N LYS A 9 3.17 -17.59 -10.91
CA LYS A 9 1.91 -17.55 -10.14
C LYS A 9 1.89 -16.36 -9.18
N VAL A 10 2.98 -16.18 -8.43
CA VAL A 10 3.13 -15.05 -7.48
C VAL A 10 2.96 -13.71 -8.19
N TYR A 11 3.67 -13.50 -9.31
CA TYR A 11 3.63 -12.22 -10.01
C TYR A 11 2.33 -11.98 -10.76
N LEU A 12 1.63 -13.03 -11.22
CA LEU A 12 0.29 -12.90 -11.78
C LEU A 12 -0.72 -12.44 -10.72
N ILE A 13 -0.71 -13.04 -9.54
CA ILE A 13 -1.59 -12.65 -8.43
C ILE A 13 -1.26 -11.21 -8.01
N LEU A 14 0.00 -10.93 -7.72
CA LEU A 14 0.44 -9.61 -7.31
C LEU A 14 0.09 -8.54 -8.35
N GLY A 15 0.35 -8.81 -9.63
CA GLY A 15 0.02 -7.89 -10.73
C GLY A 15 -1.48 -7.63 -10.85
N PHE A 16 -2.31 -8.65 -10.65
CA PHE A 16 -3.76 -8.51 -10.61
C PHE A 16 -4.22 -7.61 -9.45
N GLU A 17 -3.74 -7.87 -8.23
CA GLU A 17 -4.11 -7.10 -7.04
C GLU A 17 -3.65 -5.63 -7.11
N LEU A 18 -2.44 -5.40 -7.64
CA LEU A 18 -1.97 -4.04 -7.89
C LEU A 18 -2.78 -3.33 -8.98
N ALA A 19 -3.19 -4.05 -10.04
CA ALA A 19 -4.07 -3.48 -11.06
C ALA A 19 -5.44 -3.09 -10.49
N VAL A 20 -6.01 -3.89 -9.59
CA VAL A 20 -7.26 -3.56 -8.87
C VAL A 20 -7.04 -2.34 -7.97
N LEU A 21 -5.99 -2.31 -7.17
CA LEU A 21 -5.65 -1.20 -6.28
C LEU A 21 -5.51 0.13 -7.04
N TYR A 22 -4.65 0.16 -8.05
CA TYR A 22 -4.44 1.37 -8.86
C TYR A 22 -5.69 1.73 -9.68
N GLY A 23 -6.42 0.74 -10.20
CA GLY A 23 -7.68 0.96 -10.91
C GLY A 23 -8.72 1.65 -10.03
N CYS A 24 -8.93 1.19 -8.80
CA CYS A 24 -9.83 1.82 -7.83
C CYS A 24 -9.37 3.22 -7.45
N MET A 25 -8.07 3.41 -7.21
CA MET A 25 -7.49 4.72 -6.91
C MET A 25 -7.74 5.72 -8.04
N PHE A 26 -7.38 5.38 -9.28
CA PHE A 26 -7.60 6.26 -10.43
C PHE A 26 -9.09 6.51 -10.71
N PHE A 27 -9.94 5.52 -10.45
CA PHE A 27 -11.38 5.69 -10.53
C PHE A 27 -11.86 6.77 -9.56
N VAL A 28 -11.44 6.73 -8.29
CA VAL A 28 -11.81 7.74 -7.28
C VAL A 28 -11.32 9.12 -7.71
N VAL A 29 -10.04 9.27 -8.05
CA VAL A 29 -9.46 10.55 -8.48
C VAL A 29 -10.25 11.13 -9.65
N ARG A 30 -10.58 10.32 -10.65
CA ARG A 30 -11.36 10.75 -11.81
C ARG A 30 -12.79 11.18 -11.44
N GLN A 31 -13.48 10.42 -10.58
CA GLN A 31 -14.84 10.73 -10.16
C GLN A 31 -14.90 11.98 -9.28
N CYS A 32 -13.93 12.16 -8.36
CA CYS A 32 -13.82 13.37 -7.55
C CYS A 32 -13.65 14.62 -8.44
N LYS A 33 -12.75 14.59 -9.41
CA LYS A 33 -12.58 15.69 -10.38
C LYS A 33 -13.86 15.96 -11.15
N LYS A 34 -14.53 14.91 -11.66
CA LYS A 34 -15.79 15.07 -12.39
C LYS A 34 -16.86 15.71 -11.50
N ALA A 35 -16.98 15.29 -10.26
CA ALA A 35 -17.93 15.84 -9.30
C ALA A 35 -17.64 17.31 -8.99
N PHE A 36 -16.37 17.67 -8.79
CA PHE A 36 -15.94 19.06 -8.57
C PHE A 36 -16.32 19.97 -9.75
N TYR A 37 -15.93 19.62 -10.99
CA TYR A 37 -16.24 20.44 -12.15
C TYR A 37 -17.73 20.51 -12.47
N ALA A 38 -18.51 19.51 -12.08
CA ALA A 38 -19.96 19.50 -12.25
C ALA A 38 -20.72 20.14 -11.08
N ASN A 39 -20.03 20.65 -10.05
CA ASN A 39 -20.64 21.13 -8.80
C ASN A 39 -21.60 20.12 -8.16
N THR A 40 -21.23 18.85 -8.19
CA THR A 40 -21.99 17.72 -7.62
C THR A 40 -21.21 17.04 -6.51
N THR A 41 -21.82 16.06 -5.86
CA THR A 41 -21.14 15.23 -4.85
C THR A 41 -20.74 13.88 -5.45
N PHE A 42 -19.66 13.30 -4.94
CA PHE A 42 -19.29 11.91 -5.18
C PHE A 42 -19.34 11.14 -3.88
N LEU A 43 -20.15 10.09 -3.80
CA LEU A 43 -20.42 9.32 -2.57
C LEU A 43 -20.84 10.20 -1.37
N GLY A 44 -21.57 11.28 -1.63
CA GLY A 44 -21.99 12.24 -0.60
C GLY A 44 -20.91 13.23 -0.16
N ILE A 45 -19.72 13.18 -0.75
CA ILE A 45 -18.61 14.07 -0.48
C ILE A 45 -18.68 15.27 -1.43
N SER A 46 -18.58 16.48 -0.86
CA SER A 46 -18.49 17.74 -1.61
C SER A 46 -17.04 18.18 -1.73
N PHE A 47 -16.75 18.91 -2.79
CA PHE A 47 -15.42 19.40 -3.11
C PHE A 47 -15.43 20.92 -3.22
N ALA A 48 -14.35 21.57 -2.80
CA ALA A 48 -14.16 23.00 -2.88
C ALA A 48 -12.77 23.33 -3.43
N GLU A 49 -12.62 24.53 -3.97
CA GLU A 49 -11.30 25.06 -4.30
C GLU A 49 -10.53 25.37 -3.02
N ALA A 50 -9.31 24.86 -2.93
CA ALA A 50 -8.34 25.26 -1.93
C ALA A 50 -7.16 25.95 -2.62
N VAL A 51 -6.66 27.01 -2.00
CA VAL A 51 -5.43 27.67 -2.49
C VAL A 51 -4.25 27.10 -1.74
N ASN A 52 -3.39 26.41 -2.46
CA ASN A 52 -2.16 25.85 -1.91
C ASN A 52 -1.14 26.95 -1.56
N GLN A 53 -0.12 26.61 -0.73
CA GLN A 53 0.97 27.53 -0.37
C GLN A 53 1.70 28.11 -1.58
N ASN A 54 1.68 27.42 -2.72
CA ASN A 54 2.23 27.86 -4.00
C ASN A 54 1.26 28.69 -4.86
N ARG A 55 0.09 29.14 -4.30
CA ARG A 55 -0.97 29.87 -5.00
C ARG A 55 -1.59 29.12 -6.19
N GLN A 56 -1.46 27.81 -6.25
CA GLN A 56 -2.19 26.98 -7.22
C GLN A 56 -3.53 26.58 -6.61
N THR A 57 -4.57 26.56 -7.45
CA THR A 57 -5.90 26.11 -7.04
C THR A 57 -5.96 24.60 -7.09
N ASP A 58 -6.16 23.98 -5.94
CA ASP A 58 -6.34 22.54 -5.79
C ASP A 58 -7.76 22.20 -5.40
N ILE A 59 -8.13 20.93 -5.57
CA ILE A 59 -9.43 20.41 -5.18
C ILE A 59 -9.29 19.82 -3.79
N ALA A 60 -9.97 20.43 -2.80
CA ALA A 60 -10.00 19.90 -1.43
C ALA A 60 -11.36 19.27 -1.10
N ILE A 61 -11.32 18.27 -0.24
CA ILE A 61 -12.52 17.62 0.29
C ILE A 61 -13.14 18.51 1.37
N VAL A 62 -14.43 18.83 1.21
CA VAL A 62 -15.16 19.59 2.24
C VAL A 62 -15.46 18.68 3.42
N GLN A 63 -14.88 18.97 4.57
CA GLN A 63 -15.12 18.22 5.79
C GLN A 63 -16.54 18.48 6.33
N SER A 64 -17.30 17.39 6.49
CA SER A 64 -18.61 17.38 7.12
C SER A 64 -18.72 16.13 8.02
N ASN A 65 -19.70 16.10 8.91
CA ASN A 65 -19.93 14.90 9.74
C ASN A 65 -20.17 13.66 8.88
N GLY A 66 -20.89 13.78 7.77
CA GLY A 66 -21.11 12.68 6.83
C GLY A 66 -19.82 12.19 6.17
N THR A 67 -18.95 13.09 5.76
CA THR A 67 -17.65 12.82 5.19
C THR A 67 -16.75 12.06 6.18
N THR A 68 -16.72 12.50 7.45
CA THR A 68 -15.95 11.84 8.51
C THR A 68 -16.43 10.40 8.74
N HIS A 69 -17.75 10.17 8.80
CA HIS A 69 -18.30 8.82 8.94
C HIS A 69 -17.97 7.93 7.73
N PHE A 70 -18.08 8.46 6.52
CA PHE A 70 -17.72 7.72 5.30
C PHE A 70 -16.26 7.25 5.33
N PHE A 71 -15.30 8.14 5.64
CA PHE A 71 -13.89 7.77 5.74
C PHE A 71 -13.63 6.77 6.86
N PHE A 72 -14.28 6.92 8.00
CA PHE A 72 -14.19 5.95 9.08
C PHE A 72 -14.61 4.53 8.62
N PHE A 73 -15.77 4.42 7.98
CA PHE A 73 -16.23 3.13 7.45
C PHE A 73 -15.32 2.58 6.33
N LEU A 74 -14.80 3.44 5.45
CA LEU A 74 -13.91 3.03 4.38
C LEU A 74 -12.58 2.48 4.94
N ILE A 75 -12.00 3.16 5.94
CA ILE A 75 -10.79 2.69 6.63
C ILE A 75 -11.05 1.38 7.36
N LEU A 76 -12.18 1.26 8.08
CA LEU A 76 -12.55 0.02 8.74
C LEU A 76 -12.73 -1.12 7.74
N PHE A 77 -13.35 -0.86 6.59
CA PHE A 77 -13.48 -1.87 5.53
C PHE A 77 -12.12 -2.34 5.00
N ALA A 78 -11.19 -1.40 4.73
CA ALA A 78 -9.84 -1.71 4.27
C ALA A 78 -9.07 -2.55 5.32
N ILE A 79 -9.12 -2.15 6.60
CA ILE A 79 -8.47 -2.86 7.70
C ILE A 79 -9.11 -4.24 7.90
N PHE A 80 -10.44 -4.33 7.92
CA PHE A 80 -11.15 -5.59 8.12
C PHE A 80 -10.86 -6.58 7.00
N SER A 81 -10.90 -6.15 5.74
CA SER A 81 -10.61 -7.02 4.60
C SER A 81 -9.16 -7.52 4.62
N LEU A 82 -8.21 -6.67 5.04
CA LEU A 82 -6.82 -7.05 5.23
C LEU A 82 -6.68 -8.09 6.37
N TRP A 83 -7.33 -7.84 7.50
CA TRP A 83 -7.31 -8.75 8.64
C TRP A 83 -7.97 -10.10 8.29
N ALA A 84 -9.07 -10.07 7.54
CA ALA A 84 -9.73 -11.26 7.04
C ALA A 84 -8.84 -12.05 6.06
N ALA A 85 -8.12 -11.36 5.16
CA ALA A 85 -7.14 -12.01 4.28
C ALA A 85 -6.03 -12.70 5.08
N THR A 86 -5.53 -12.05 6.14
CA THR A 86 -4.52 -12.64 7.03
C THR A 86 -5.05 -13.84 7.81
N ALA A 87 -6.28 -13.75 8.33
CA ALA A 87 -6.90 -14.85 9.08
C ALA A 87 -7.17 -16.07 8.20
N VAL A 88 -7.53 -15.84 6.94
CA VAL A 88 -7.81 -16.91 5.97
C VAL A 88 -6.52 -17.70 5.60
N ILE A 89 -5.35 -17.07 5.63
CA ILE A 89 -4.07 -17.79 5.46
C ILE A 89 -3.94 -18.93 6.49
N ILE A 90 -4.48 -18.73 7.69
CA ILE A 90 -4.38 -19.69 8.80
C ILE A 90 -5.42 -20.81 8.67
N PHE A 91 -6.58 -20.54 8.06
CA PHE A 91 -7.78 -21.40 8.23
C PHE A 91 -8.39 -21.99 6.98
N SER A 92 -7.98 -21.63 5.74
CA SER A 92 -8.78 -22.02 4.58
C SER A 92 -8.08 -22.07 3.21
N THR A 93 -8.88 -22.39 2.22
CA THR A 93 -8.53 -22.63 0.84
C THR A 93 -8.08 -21.35 0.10
N SER A 94 -7.16 -21.51 -0.84
CA SER A 94 -6.55 -20.47 -1.68
C SER A 94 -7.53 -19.50 -2.31
N PHE A 95 -8.71 -19.97 -2.71
CA PHE A 95 -9.72 -19.12 -3.38
C PHE A 95 -10.28 -18.02 -2.47
N ILE A 96 -10.62 -18.36 -1.24
CA ILE A 96 -11.18 -17.40 -0.27
C ILE A 96 -10.15 -16.31 0.07
N GLN A 97 -8.87 -16.71 0.15
CA GLN A 97 -7.78 -15.79 0.40
C GLN A 97 -7.64 -14.73 -0.71
N ILE A 98 -7.72 -15.15 -1.99
CA ILE A 98 -7.70 -14.21 -3.12
C ILE A 98 -8.88 -13.23 -3.03
N VAL A 99 -10.09 -13.70 -2.70
CA VAL A 99 -11.26 -12.83 -2.57
C VAL A 99 -11.03 -11.74 -1.52
N PHE A 100 -10.54 -12.09 -0.33
CA PHE A 100 -10.26 -11.09 0.72
C PHE A 100 -9.08 -10.17 0.36
N MET A 101 -8.07 -10.69 -0.32
CA MET A 101 -6.96 -9.88 -0.83
C MET A 101 -7.47 -8.85 -1.85
N THR A 102 -8.34 -9.26 -2.78
CA THR A 102 -8.97 -8.35 -3.75
C THR A 102 -9.88 -7.31 -3.08
N LEU A 103 -10.66 -7.71 -2.07
CA LEU A 103 -11.44 -6.75 -1.27
C LEU A 103 -10.55 -5.73 -0.56
N SER A 104 -9.41 -6.18 -0.03
CA SER A 104 -8.39 -5.30 0.54
C SER A 104 -7.83 -4.34 -0.52
N ALA A 105 -7.52 -4.83 -1.73
CA ALA A 105 -7.01 -3.99 -2.82
C ALA A 105 -8.03 -2.91 -3.24
N ILE A 106 -9.32 -3.25 -3.29
CA ILE A 106 -10.39 -2.28 -3.52
C ILE A 106 -10.42 -1.24 -2.39
N GLY A 107 -10.44 -1.68 -1.13
CA GLY A 107 -10.50 -0.81 0.05
C GLY A 107 -9.34 0.18 0.10
N TYR A 108 -8.10 -0.32 0.01
CA TYR A 108 -6.92 0.54 0.00
C TYR A 108 -6.85 1.42 -1.25
N GLY A 109 -7.24 0.93 -2.43
CA GLY A 109 -7.31 1.74 -3.64
C GLY A 109 -8.26 2.93 -3.48
N LEU A 110 -9.43 2.73 -2.88
CA LEU A 110 -10.37 3.82 -2.59
C LEU A 110 -9.77 4.80 -1.56
N VAL A 111 -9.21 4.32 -0.45
CA VAL A 111 -8.57 5.16 0.58
C VAL A 111 -7.45 6.01 -0.03
N ILE A 112 -6.53 5.38 -0.75
CA ILE A 112 -5.40 6.06 -1.39
C ILE A 112 -5.90 7.10 -2.42
N GLY A 113 -6.94 6.77 -3.19
CA GLY A 113 -7.53 7.71 -4.14
C GLY A 113 -8.05 8.98 -3.49
N PHE A 114 -8.71 8.87 -2.34
CA PHE A 114 -9.16 10.04 -1.57
C PHE A 114 -7.98 10.78 -0.92
N ILE A 115 -6.98 10.09 -0.38
CA ILE A 115 -5.77 10.73 0.16
C ILE A 115 -5.08 11.57 -0.92
N VAL A 116 -4.91 11.03 -2.12
CA VAL A 116 -4.30 11.74 -3.26
C VAL A 116 -5.10 12.97 -3.65
N MET A 117 -6.44 12.92 -3.54
CA MET A 117 -7.32 14.07 -3.82
C MET A 117 -7.33 15.13 -2.73
N ASP A 118 -7.11 14.74 -1.46
CA ASP A 118 -7.05 15.67 -0.32
C ASP A 118 -5.66 16.32 -0.16
N MET A 119 -4.64 15.72 -0.77
CA MET A 119 -3.31 16.29 -0.93
C MET A 119 -3.25 17.17 -2.18
N ASP A 120 -2.22 18.01 -2.30
CA ASP A 120 -1.84 18.55 -3.60
C ASP A 120 -1.70 17.39 -4.60
N GLU A 121 -2.46 17.46 -5.69
CA GLU A 121 -2.47 16.36 -6.69
C GLU A 121 -1.07 16.03 -7.21
N ASN A 122 -0.23 17.05 -7.40
CA ASN A 122 1.14 16.85 -7.85
C ASN A 122 1.96 16.08 -6.83
N ASP A 123 1.80 16.39 -5.54
CA ASP A 123 2.51 15.73 -4.45
C ASP A 123 2.02 14.28 -4.26
N GLY A 124 0.69 14.08 -4.28
CA GLY A 124 0.09 12.76 -4.21
C GLY A 124 0.51 11.85 -5.37
N MET A 125 0.45 12.35 -6.61
CA MET A 125 0.89 11.61 -7.80
C MET A 125 2.40 11.38 -7.82
N THR A 126 3.20 12.32 -7.30
CA THR A 126 4.65 12.16 -7.17
C THR A 126 4.97 11.07 -6.16
N GLY A 127 4.31 11.06 -5.00
CA GLY A 127 4.43 10.00 -4.00
C GLY A 127 4.15 8.61 -4.58
N LEU A 128 3.08 8.47 -5.35
CA LEU A 128 2.73 7.22 -6.03
C LEU A 128 3.77 6.78 -7.05
N LYS A 129 4.28 7.70 -7.87
CA LYS A 129 5.35 7.41 -8.85
C LYS A 129 6.61 6.93 -8.14
N LEU A 130 7.03 7.61 -7.08
CA LEU A 130 8.20 7.23 -6.29
C LEU A 130 8.02 5.87 -5.62
N ALA A 131 6.84 5.58 -5.06
CA ALA A 131 6.54 4.29 -4.46
C ALA A 131 6.60 3.15 -5.50
N THR A 132 6.02 3.37 -6.68
CA THR A 132 6.04 2.40 -7.79
C THR A 132 7.46 2.15 -8.27
N LEU A 133 8.25 3.22 -8.48
CA LEU A 133 9.65 3.11 -8.91
C LEU A 133 10.50 2.41 -7.85
N THR A 134 10.33 2.74 -6.56
CA THR A 134 11.03 2.08 -5.46
C THR A 134 10.71 0.60 -5.42
N SER A 135 9.42 0.23 -5.49
CA SER A 135 9.01 -1.17 -5.51
C SER A 135 9.60 -1.92 -6.72
N ALA A 136 9.52 -1.34 -7.92
CA ALA A 136 10.11 -1.93 -9.13
C ALA A 136 11.64 -2.09 -9.00
N ALA A 137 12.33 -1.12 -8.41
CA ALA A 137 13.77 -1.20 -8.17
C ALA A 137 14.14 -2.39 -7.26
N MET A 138 13.31 -2.74 -6.25
CA MET A 138 13.56 -3.89 -5.39
C MET A 138 13.52 -5.21 -6.18
N PHE A 139 12.59 -5.36 -7.13
CA PHE A 139 12.56 -6.53 -8.02
C PHE A 139 13.81 -6.61 -8.89
N ILE A 140 14.25 -5.49 -9.45
CA ILE A 140 15.47 -5.43 -10.27
C ILE A 140 16.71 -5.77 -9.42
N VAL A 141 16.82 -5.25 -8.20
CA VAL A 141 17.94 -5.54 -7.29
C VAL A 141 18.05 -7.04 -7.04
N VAL A 142 16.98 -7.73 -6.66
CA VAL A 142 17.03 -9.18 -6.43
C VAL A 142 17.36 -9.95 -7.72
N ALA A 143 16.74 -9.56 -8.84
CA ALA A 143 16.97 -10.24 -10.12
C ALA A 143 18.41 -10.10 -10.64
N VAL A 144 19.03 -8.90 -10.45
CA VAL A 144 20.38 -8.62 -10.97
C VAL A 144 21.47 -9.10 -10.03
N THR A 145 21.29 -8.93 -8.71
CA THR A 145 22.34 -9.27 -7.74
C THR A 145 22.38 -10.75 -7.39
N GLY A 146 21.24 -11.44 -7.48
CA GLY A 146 21.09 -12.82 -7.01
C GLY A 146 21.31 -12.98 -5.49
N ILE A 147 21.36 -11.86 -4.74
CA ILE A 147 21.59 -11.89 -3.30
C ILE A 147 20.35 -12.43 -2.61
N ASN A 148 20.57 -13.38 -1.69
CA ASN A 148 19.51 -13.89 -0.83
C ASN A 148 19.27 -12.96 0.36
N PHE A 149 18.24 -12.11 0.26
CA PHE A 149 17.79 -11.24 1.36
C PHE A 149 16.85 -11.95 2.34
N ALA A 150 16.43 -13.17 2.08
CA ALA A 150 15.61 -13.96 3.00
C ALA A 150 16.45 -14.79 4.00
N ASN A 151 17.65 -14.33 4.34
CA ASN A 151 18.44 -14.96 5.38
C ASN A 151 17.93 -14.57 6.78
N PRO A 152 18.10 -15.44 7.81
CA PRO A 152 17.52 -15.23 9.14
C PRO A 152 17.96 -13.92 9.81
N ILE A 153 19.20 -13.50 9.63
CA ILE A 153 19.73 -12.25 10.23
C ILE A 153 19.01 -11.04 9.62
N PHE A 154 18.91 -10.99 8.29
CA PHE A 154 18.24 -9.90 7.61
C PHE A 154 16.75 -9.82 7.99
N ILE A 155 16.05 -10.96 8.00
CA ILE A 155 14.64 -11.05 8.41
C ILE A 155 14.47 -10.56 9.87
N THR A 156 15.36 -10.94 10.78
CA THR A 156 15.31 -10.49 12.19
C THR A 156 15.45 -8.98 12.28
N ILE A 157 16.39 -8.38 11.55
CA ILE A 157 16.58 -6.93 11.52
C ILE A 157 15.33 -6.23 10.99
N VAL A 158 14.78 -6.70 9.86
CA VAL A 158 13.57 -6.12 9.25
C VAL A 158 12.38 -6.23 10.19
N THR A 159 12.19 -7.38 10.83
CA THR A 159 11.11 -7.59 11.82
C THR A 159 11.24 -6.63 13.01
N ALA A 160 12.45 -6.44 13.54
CA ALA A 160 12.68 -5.48 14.61
C ALA A 160 12.34 -4.04 14.18
N LEU A 161 12.72 -3.64 12.97
CA LEU A 161 12.39 -2.33 12.42
C LEU A 161 10.88 -2.15 12.25
N ILE A 162 10.16 -3.17 11.76
CA ILE A 162 8.69 -3.13 11.64
C ILE A 162 8.05 -2.95 13.03
N LEU A 163 8.51 -3.68 14.04
CA LEU A 163 8.00 -3.52 15.42
C LEU A 163 8.23 -2.12 15.97
N ILE A 164 9.40 -1.52 15.72
CA ILE A 164 9.69 -0.13 16.10
C ILE A 164 8.75 0.84 15.40
N LEU A 165 8.49 0.65 14.11
CA LEU A 165 7.55 1.48 13.36
C LEU A 165 6.13 1.33 13.89
N LEU A 166 5.64 0.11 14.13
CA LEU A 166 4.32 -0.13 14.70
C LEU A 166 4.18 0.53 16.08
N PHE A 167 5.20 0.46 16.92
CA PHE A 167 5.21 1.17 18.20
C PHE A 167 5.18 2.68 18.01
N SER A 168 5.92 3.21 17.04
CA SER A 168 5.90 4.63 16.67
C SER A 168 4.51 5.08 16.19
N GLU A 169 3.83 4.26 15.37
CA GLU A 169 2.45 4.53 14.95
C GLU A 169 1.49 4.55 16.14
N PHE A 170 1.60 3.55 17.02
CA PHE A 170 0.79 3.48 18.22
C PHE A 170 0.97 4.74 19.10
N VAL A 171 2.20 5.18 19.33
CA VAL A 171 2.48 6.42 20.08
C VAL A 171 1.91 7.64 19.37
N SER A 172 1.96 7.69 18.05
CA SER A 172 1.45 8.82 17.25
C SER A 172 -0.08 8.97 17.32
N MET A 173 -0.81 7.90 17.64
CA MET A 173 -2.27 7.98 17.86
C MET A 173 -2.64 8.78 19.12
N PHE A 174 -1.76 8.81 20.12
CA PHE A 174 -2.04 9.48 21.41
C PHE A 174 -1.30 10.80 21.56
N LYS A 175 -0.30 11.07 20.74
CA LYS A 175 0.53 12.25 20.88
C LYS A 175 0.65 13.00 19.55
N LYS A 176 0.33 14.28 19.54
CA LYS A 176 0.55 15.13 18.36
C LYS A 176 2.04 15.18 18.07
N ILE A 177 2.42 14.66 16.90
CA ILE A 177 3.82 14.62 16.44
C ILE A 177 4.16 15.86 15.60
N SER A 178 5.43 16.29 15.64
CA SER A 178 5.90 17.38 14.79
C SER A 178 6.05 16.91 13.33
N ARG A 179 5.91 17.83 12.36
CA ARG A 179 6.14 17.54 10.94
C ARG A 179 7.53 16.91 10.68
N GLY A 180 8.56 17.41 11.35
CA GLY A 180 9.91 16.87 11.21
C GLY A 180 10.04 15.41 11.67
N TYR A 181 9.32 15.02 12.73
CA TYR A 181 9.27 13.63 13.17
C TYR A 181 8.47 12.76 12.18
N ALA A 182 7.31 13.24 11.70
CA ALA A 182 6.52 12.53 10.70
C ALA A 182 7.33 12.22 9.42
N ARG A 183 8.08 13.20 8.91
CA ARG A 183 9.00 12.98 7.77
C ARG A 183 10.08 11.92 8.03
N LYS A 184 10.73 11.97 9.21
CA LYS A 184 11.74 10.96 9.57
C LYS A 184 11.12 9.57 9.69
N LYS A 185 9.94 9.47 10.29
CA LYS A 185 9.18 8.22 10.40
C LYS A 185 8.83 7.67 9.01
N ALA A 186 8.33 8.52 8.12
CA ALA A 186 7.99 8.13 6.76
C ALA A 186 9.21 7.59 5.98
N ILE A 187 10.36 8.27 6.07
CA ILE A 187 11.61 7.79 5.46
C ILE A 187 12.02 6.42 6.05
N ALA A 188 11.96 6.28 7.37
CA ALA A 188 12.28 5.01 8.02
C ALA A 188 11.32 3.90 7.57
N GLY A 189 10.02 4.20 7.40
CA GLY A 189 9.02 3.28 6.88
C GLY A 189 9.31 2.83 5.46
N ILE A 190 9.63 3.78 4.56
CA ILE A 190 10.01 3.48 3.17
C ILE A 190 11.19 2.51 3.14
N ILE A 191 12.26 2.80 3.90
CA ILE A 191 13.44 1.94 3.97
C ILE A 191 13.08 0.55 4.50
N THR A 192 12.36 0.48 5.61
CA THR A 192 12.00 -0.79 6.27
C THR A 192 11.16 -1.68 5.37
N PHE A 193 10.11 -1.14 4.73
CA PHE A 193 9.24 -1.93 3.86
C PHE A 193 9.89 -2.25 2.51
N SER A 194 10.83 -1.44 2.03
CA SER A 194 11.68 -1.80 0.89
C SER A 194 12.59 -2.99 1.23
N MET A 195 13.22 -3.00 2.41
CA MET A 195 13.98 -4.16 2.89
C MET A 195 13.10 -5.40 3.05
N SER A 196 11.90 -5.24 3.60
CA SER A 196 10.93 -6.34 3.73
C SER A 196 10.53 -6.89 2.36
N LEU A 197 10.30 -6.03 1.37
CA LEU A 197 9.99 -6.43 0.00
C LEU A 197 11.16 -7.23 -0.63
N LEU A 198 12.41 -6.82 -0.44
CA LEU A 198 13.59 -7.59 -0.87
C LEU A 198 13.60 -9.00 -0.27
N ALA A 199 13.29 -9.14 1.02
CA ALA A 199 13.19 -10.44 1.69
C ALA A 199 12.06 -11.28 1.10
N SER A 200 10.88 -10.69 0.87
CA SER A 200 9.72 -11.38 0.31
C SER A 200 9.99 -11.87 -1.12
N ILE A 201 10.64 -11.06 -1.98
CA ILE A 201 11.02 -11.47 -3.33
C ILE A 201 12.03 -12.62 -3.29
N SER A 202 13.03 -12.54 -2.41
CA SER A 202 14.05 -13.60 -2.27
C SER A 202 13.46 -14.90 -1.74
N SER A 203 12.43 -14.83 -0.87
CA SER A 203 11.76 -16.02 -0.32
C SER A 203 11.00 -16.83 -1.38
N VAL A 204 10.52 -16.18 -2.45
CA VAL A 204 9.91 -16.90 -3.60
C VAL A 204 10.91 -17.85 -4.26
N ASN A 205 12.15 -17.38 -4.46
CA ASN A 205 13.21 -18.20 -5.08
C ASN A 205 13.54 -19.40 -4.20
N ILE A 206 13.68 -19.19 -2.88
CA ILE A 206 13.94 -20.29 -1.92
C ILE A 206 12.80 -21.31 -1.93
N SER A 207 11.56 -20.85 -1.88
CA SER A 207 10.39 -21.74 -1.91
C SER A 207 10.31 -22.53 -3.21
N ALA A 208 10.65 -21.91 -4.33
CA ALA A 208 10.72 -22.56 -5.63
C ALA A 208 11.83 -23.64 -5.67
N ASP A 209 13.01 -23.35 -5.12
CA ASP A 209 14.13 -24.29 -5.04
C ASP A 209 13.81 -25.49 -4.11
N GLN A 210 12.93 -25.27 -3.11
CA GLN A 210 12.41 -26.34 -2.24
C GLN A 210 11.27 -27.15 -2.88
N GLY A 211 10.90 -26.86 -4.11
CA GLY A 211 9.81 -27.56 -4.82
C GLY A 211 8.40 -27.15 -4.37
N LEU A 212 8.26 -26.05 -3.60
CA LEU A 212 6.97 -25.55 -3.10
C LEU A 212 6.23 -24.78 -4.21
N ASN A 213 5.71 -25.51 -5.19
CA ASN A 213 5.08 -24.92 -6.37
C ASN A 213 3.55 -25.08 -6.39
N ASN A 214 2.88 -24.77 -5.29
CA ASN A 214 1.42 -24.79 -5.19
C ASN A 214 0.81 -23.36 -5.15
N TRP A 215 -0.50 -23.27 -5.32
CA TRP A 215 -1.20 -22.00 -5.30
C TRP A 215 -1.21 -21.34 -3.93
N ASP A 216 -1.28 -22.10 -2.84
CA ASP A 216 -1.30 -21.56 -1.47
C ASP A 216 0.01 -20.82 -1.17
N THR A 217 1.15 -21.44 -1.51
CA THR A 217 2.46 -20.78 -1.39
C THR A 217 2.55 -19.53 -2.26
N ALA A 218 2.02 -19.60 -3.49
CA ALA A 218 2.04 -18.45 -4.40
C ALA A 218 1.21 -17.27 -3.85
N ILE A 219 0.02 -17.54 -3.32
CA ILE A 219 -0.85 -16.52 -2.75
C ILE A 219 -0.22 -15.90 -1.50
N SER A 220 0.37 -16.72 -0.61
CA SER A 220 1.05 -16.22 0.58
C SER A 220 2.18 -15.27 0.22
N HIS A 221 3.06 -15.63 -0.72
CA HIS A 221 4.13 -14.75 -1.17
C HIS A 221 3.61 -13.48 -1.87
N ALA A 222 2.58 -13.60 -2.71
CA ALA A 222 1.97 -12.45 -3.36
C ALA A 222 1.37 -11.48 -2.33
N PHE A 223 0.73 -12.02 -1.29
CA PHE A 223 0.16 -11.23 -0.20
C PHE A 223 1.23 -10.48 0.61
N ASP A 224 2.33 -11.15 0.97
CA ASP A 224 3.44 -10.50 1.68
C ASP A 224 4.04 -9.35 0.86
N MET A 225 4.25 -9.55 -0.45
CA MET A 225 4.74 -8.50 -1.34
C MET A 225 3.73 -7.35 -1.46
N TYR A 226 2.45 -7.67 -1.61
CA TYR A 226 1.37 -6.71 -1.69
C TYR A 226 1.31 -5.80 -0.46
N LEU A 227 1.42 -6.38 0.75
CA LEU A 227 1.47 -5.62 1.99
C LEU A 227 2.66 -4.66 2.05
N ASN A 228 3.84 -5.12 1.64
CA ASN A 228 5.03 -4.27 1.60
C ASN A 228 4.87 -3.10 0.63
N ILE A 229 4.30 -3.34 -0.56
CA ILE A 229 4.07 -2.29 -1.57
C ILE A 229 3.05 -1.26 -1.08
N ILE A 230 1.93 -1.69 -0.46
CA ILE A 230 0.96 -0.76 0.13
C ILE A 230 1.62 0.12 1.18
N ASN A 231 2.41 -0.45 2.08
CA ASN A 231 3.08 0.33 3.11
C ASN A 231 4.08 1.33 2.51
N ILE A 232 4.84 0.94 1.48
CA ILE A 232 5.71 1.85 0.73
C ILE A 232 4.89 3.02 0.15
N ILE A 233 3.74 2.74 -0.47
CA ILE A 233 2.85 3.78 -1.01
C ILE A 233 2.39 4.74 0.11
N LEU A 234 1.89 4.20 1.21
CA LEU A 234 1.37 5.01 2.32
C LEU A 234 2.46 5.90 2.93
N TYR A 235 3.67 5.39 3.13
CA TYR A 235 4.78 6.19 3.66
C TYR A 235 5.29 7.24 2.66
N PHE A 236 5.26 6.98 1.35
CA PHE A 236 5.56 8.03 0.37
C PHE A 236 4.49 9.13 0.37
N LEU A 237 3.22 8.77 0.50
CA LEU A 237 2.14 9.77 0.63
C LEU A 237 2.28 10.56 1.94
N GLU A 238 2.61 9.90 3.07
CA GLU A 238 2.89 10.59 4.33
C GLU A 238 4.10 11.55 4.21
N LEU A 239 5.15 11.15 3.50
CA LEU A 239 6.32 11.98 3.25
C LEU A 239 5.97 13.22 2.44
N MET A 240 5.19 13.08 1.37
CA MET A 240 4.75 14.18 0.52
C MET A 240 3.77 15.11 1.24
N GLY A 241 2.80 14.59 2.01
CA GLY A 241 1.86 15.39 2.77
C GLY A 241 2.47 16.19 3.93
N ASN A 242 3.70 15.88 4.31
CA ASN A 242 4.46 16.60 5.34
C ASN A 242 5.65 17.41 4.75
N SER A 243 5.71 17.57 3.43
CA SER A 243 6.76 18.33 2.74
C SER A 243 6.54 19.85 2.81
#